data_8085eb10283806e2518713bcbc7b02f5
#
_entry.id   8085eb10283806e2518713bcbc7b02f5
#
_cell.length_a   1.000
_cell.length_b   1.000
_cell.length_c   1.000
_cell.angle_alpha   90.00
_cell.angle_beta   90.00
_cell.angle_gamma   90.00
#
_symmetry.space_group_name_H-M   'P 1'
#
loop_
_entity.id
_entity.type
_entity.pdbx_description
1 polymer ?
#
loop_
_entity_poly.entity_id
_entity_poly.type
_entity_poly.pdbx_seq_one_letter_code
_entity_poly.pdbx_strand_id
1 'polypeptide(L)'
;MVPQEKIALFIDGANLYATAKSLGFDIDYKRLLREFQSRGYLLRAFYYTAVIEDQEYSSIRPLIDWLDYNGYAVVTKATKEFVDQAGRRKVKGNMDIELAVDAMEIASTIDHMVLFSGDGDFRSLVEAVQRRGVRVTVVSTISTQPPMVADELRRQADIFLDIVELQSKIGRDPAERVAREPREPRGERHTPQFLQRPAAPQRAGAGAADDDDFDD
;
A
#
# COMPACT_ATOMS: atom_id res chain seq x y z
N MET A 1 27.97 25.24 -2.30
CA MET A 1 26.92 24.27 -2.54
C MET A 1 25.60 24.95 -2.25
N VAL A 2 24.66 24.95 -3.19
CA VAL A 2 23.29 25.39 -2.91
C VAL A 2 22.68 24.33 -1.99
N PRO A 3 22.09 24.70 -0.84
CA PRO A 3 21.43 23.74 0.03
C PRO A 3 20.35 23.00 -0.78
N GLN A 4 20.39 21.69 -0.76
CA GLN A 4 19.39 20.89 -1.43
C GLN A 4 18.11 20.92 -0.59
N GLU A 5 16.99 21.26 -1.23
CA GLU A 5 15.68 21.33 -0.59
C GLU A 5 15.31 19.97 0.04
N LYS A 6 14.92 19.97 1.31
CA LYS A 6 14.47 18.77 2.03
C LYS A 6 13.00 18.50 1.71
N ILE A 7 12.76 17.38 1.05
CA ILE A 7 11.42 16.97 0.59
C ILE A 7 10.90 15.83 1.47
N ALA A 8 9.61 15.87 1.81
CA ALA A 8 8.89 14.72 2.33
C ALA A 8 7.64 14.44 1.51
N LEU A 9 7.39 13.15 1.24
CA LEU A 9 6.20 12.69 0.55
C LEU A 9 5.18 12.18 1.56
N PHE A 10 3.94 12.58 1.39
CA PHE A 10 2.77 12.11 2.13
C PHE A 10 1.79 11.51 1.15
N ILE A 11 1.66 10.19 1.16
CA ILE A 11 0.92 9.45 0.16
C ILE A 11 -0.31 8.84 0.80
N ASP A 12 -1.47 9.41 0.51
CA ASP A 12 -2.76 8.77 0.76
C ASP A 12 -2.93 7.61 -0.22
N GLY A 13 -2.68 6.40 0.26
CA GLY A 13 -2.63 5.21 -0.59
C GLY A 13 -3.95 4.90 -1.28
N ALA A 14 -5.08 5.16 -0.61
CA ALA A 14 -6.40 4.93 -1.17
C ALA A 14 -6.72 5.92 -2.30
N ASN A 15 -6.42 7.20 -2.08
CA ASN A 15 -6.65 8.26 -3.06
C ASN A 15 -5.72 8.10 -4.26
N LEU A 16 -4.43 7.84 -4.03
CA LEU A 16 -3.46 7.61 -5.10
C LEU A 16 -3.83 6.40 -5.98
N TYR A 17 -4.24 5.28 -5.35
CA TYR A 17 -4.69 4.09 -6.06
C TYR A 17 -5.92 4.39 -6.94
N ALA A 18 -6.94 5.05 -6.36
CA ALA A 18 -8.15 5.42 -7.08
C ALA A 18 -7.84 6.33 -8.27
N THR A 19 -6.95 7.30 -8.09
CA THR A 19 -6.54 8.25 -9.13
C THR A 19 -5.79 7.53 -10.26
N ALA A 20 -4.79 6.73 -9.96
CA ALA A 20 -4.04 5.97 -10.96
C ALA A 20 -4.92 4.99 -11.73
N LYS A 21 -5.84 4.31 -11.03
CA LYS A 21 -6.80 3.39 -11.63
C LYS A 21 -7.75 4.10 -12.58
N SER A 22 -8.25 5.29 -12.22
CA SER A 22 -9.15 6.08 -13.09
C SER A 22 -8.45 6.56 -14.37
N LEU A 23 -7.14 6.75 -14.32
CA LEU A 23 -6.28 7.11 -15.44
C LEU A 23 -5.73 5.91 -16.22
N GLY A 24 -6.00 4.69 -15.76
CA GLY A 24 -5.63 3.46 -16.45
C GLY A 24 -4.16 3.06 -16.38
N PHE A 25 -3.40 3.54 -15.38
CA PHE A 25 -2.01 3.11 -15.20
C PHE A 25 -1.72 2.62 -13.78
N ASP A 26 -0.65 1.82 -13.66
CA ASP A 26 -0.15 1.36 -12.36
C ASP A 26 1.09 2.14 -11.96
N ILE A 27 1.23 2.39 -10.67
CA ILE A 27 2.38 3.11 -10.13
C ILE A 27 3.52 2.13 -9.84
N ASP A 28 4.71 2.49 -10.30
CA ASP A 28 5.98 1.91 -9.84
C ASP A 28 6.52 2.77 -8.69
N TYR A 29 6.32 2.30 -7.47
CA TYR A 29 6.75 3.01 -6.27
C TYR A 29 8.27 3.20 -6.17
N LYS A 30 9.07 2.33 -6.80
CA LYS A 30 10.51 2.52 -6.87
C LYS A 30 10.90 3.68 -7.79
N ARG A 31 10.22 3.80 -8.93
CA ARG A 31 10.38 4.94 -9.83
C ARG A 31 9.89 6.23 -9.18
N LEU A 32 8.80 6.17 -8.42
CA LEU A 32 8.27 7.32 -7.68
C LEU A 32 9.30 7.87 -6.69
N LEU A 33 9.92 7.03 -5.86
CA LEU A 33 11.00 7.47 -4.97
C LEU A 33 12.15 8.11 -5.73
N ARG A 34 12.62 7.48 -6.82
CA ARG A 34 13.73 7.99 -7.63
C ARG A 34 13.40 9.35 -8.25
N GLU A 35 12.20 9.55 -8.74
CA GLU A 35 11.76 10.82 -9.30
C GLU A 35 11.89 11.95 -8.27
N PHE A 36 11.43 11.74 -7.03
CA PHE A 36 11.52 12.76 -6.00
C PHE A 36 12.92 12.89 -5.37
N GLN A 37 13.71 11.82 -5.32
CA GLN A 37 15.13 11.87 -4.97
C GLN A 37 15.95 12.71 -5.97
N SER A 38 15.52 12.74 -7.23
CA SER A 38 16.20 13.58 -8.24
C SER A 38 15.86 15.07 -8.14
N ARG A 39 14.76 15.41 -7.45
CA ARG A 39 14.30 16.80 -7.29
C ARG A 39 14.91 17.50 -6.07
N GLY A 40 15.35 16.75 -5.07
CA GLY A 40 15.89 17.30 -3.84
C GLY A 40 16.35 16.21 -2.86
N TYR A 41 16.65 16.60 -1.64
CA TYR A 41 16.97 15.65 -0.57
C TYR A 41 15.67 15.05 -0.02
N LEU A 42 15.32 13.85 -0.48
CA LEU A 42 14.14 13.13 0.02
C LEU A 42 14.40 12.64 1.44
N LEU A 43 13.82 13.33 2.42
CA LEU A 43 13.97 13.02 3.85
C LEU A 43 13.16 11.78 4.23
N ARG A 44 11.90 11.75 3.83
CA ARG A 44 10.95 10.65 4.11
C ARG A 44 9.92 10.51 3.00
N ALA A 45 9.41 9.30 2.85
CA ALA A 45 8.25 9.01 2.03
C ALA A 45 7.27 8.19 2.87
N PHE A 46 6.22 8.83 3.36
CA PHE A 46 5.15 8.17 4.11
C PHE A 46 4.09 7.62 3.18
N TYR A 47 3.62 6.42 3.49
CA TYR A 47 2.51 5.78 2.78
C TYR A 47 1.44 5.37 3.78
N TYR A 48 0.25 5.95 3.66
CA TYR A 48 -0.88 5.75 4.57
C TYR A 48 -1.90 4.82 3.95
N THR A 49 -2.28 3.77 4.67
CA THR A 49 -3.29 2.83 4.21
C THR A 49 -4.05 2.17 5.35
N ALA A 50 -5.34 1.96 5.14
CA ALA A 50 -6.17 1.15 6.02
C ALA A 50 -6.03 -0.34 5.67
N VAL A 51 -5.97 -1.20 6.68
CA VAL A 51 -5.89 -2.65 6.54
C VAL A 51 -7.11 -3.28 7.22
N ILE A 52 -7.80 -4.18 6.53
CA ILE A 52 -8.96 -4.89 7.09
C ILE A 52 -8.47 -5.97 8.05
N GLU A 53 -8.92 -5.91 9.32
CA GLU A 53 -8.43 -6.73 10.43
C GLU A 53 -8.72 -8.23 10.25
N ASP A 54 -9.85 -8.57 9.62
CA ASP A 54 -10.35 -9.94 9.52
C ASP A 54 -9.91 -10.70 8.26
N GLN A 55 -9.04 -10.12 7.43
CA GLN A 55 -8.56 -10.79 6.22
C GLN A 55 -7.11 -11.23 6.37
N GLU A 56 -6.89 -12.52 6.73
CA GLU A 56 -5.56 -13.15 6.70
C GLU A 56 -4.87 -13.01 5.32
N TYR A 57 -5.63 -12.83 4.25
CA TYR A 57 -5.18 -12.60 2.87
C TYR A 57 -5.64 -11.25 2.34
N SER A 58 -5.20 -10.16 2.95
CA SER A 58 -5.39 -8.84 2.37
C SER A 58 -4.49 -8.70 1.13
N SER A 59 -5.09 -8.39 -0.02
CA SER A 59 -4.38 -8.19 -1.29
C SER A 59 -3.35 -7.05 -1.23
N ILE A 60 -3.43 -6.17 -0.24
CA ILE A 60 -2.53 -5.03 -0.04
C ILE A 60 -1.29 -5.40 0.78
N ARG A 61 -1.31 -6.49 1.58
CA ARG A 61 -0.16 -6.87 2.42
C ARG A 61 1.16 -7.02 1.66
N PRO A 62 1.22 -7.70 0.50
CA PRO A 62 2.46 -7.79 -0.27
C PRO A 62 3.01 -6.43 -0.72
N LEU A 63 2.14 -5.46 -0.95
CA LEU A 63 2.55 -4.09 -1.27
C LEU A 63 3.11 -3.39 -0.03
N ILE A 64 2.45 -3.51 1.12
CA ILE A 64 2.90 -2.94 2.40
C ILE A 64 4.29 -3.45 2.75
N ASP A 65 4.48 -4.77 2.75
CA ASP A 65 5.76 -5.40 3.04
C ASP A 65 6.85 -4.92 2.08
N TRP A 66 6.51 -4.83 0.79
CA TRP A 66 7.45 -4.33 -0.20
C TRP A 66 7.82 -2.87 0.03
N LEU A 67 6.86 -2.01 0.36
CA LEU A 67 7.09 -0.58 0.64
C LEU A 67 8.01 -0.39 1.84
N ASP A 68 7.76 -1.11 2.95
CA ASP A 68 8.59 -1.08 4.16
C ASP A 68 10.06 -1.44 3.85
N TYR A 69 10.28 -2.49 3.05
CA TYR A 69 11.64 -2.88 2.64
C TYR A 69 12.31 -1.93 1.65
N ASN A 70 11.54 -1.03 1.01
CA ASN A 70 12.05 -0.20 -0.09
C ASN A 70 12.06 1.30 0.22
N GLY A 71 12.12 1.67 1.50
CA GLY A 71 12.42 3.03 1.94
C GLY A 71 11.19 3.93 2.14
N TYR A 72 10.00 3.34 2.22
CA TYR A 72 8.80 4.02 2.68
C TYR A 72 8.62 3.85 4.18
N ALA A 73 8.08 4.86 4.84
CA ALA A 73 7.54 4.75 6.19
C ALA A 73 6.04 4.43 6.04
N VAL A 74 5.68 3.16 6.24
CA VAL A 74 4.28 2.73 6.06
C VAL A 74 3.51 2.91 7.35
N VAL A 75 2.44 3.69 7.29
CA VAL A 75 1.51 3.91 8.40
C VAL A 75 0.22 3.16 8.11
N THR A 76 -0.11 2.19 8.95
CA THR A 76 -1.31 1.37 8.78
C THR A 76 -2.28 1.55 9.92
N LYS A 77 -3.56 1.45 9.62
CA LYS A 77 -4.65 1.45 10.60
C LYS A 77 -5.53 0.24 10.36
N ALA A 78 -5.71 -0.56 11.41
CA ALA A 78 -6.67 -1.65 11.38
C ALA A 78 -8.09 -1.09 11.29
N THR A 79 -8.87 -1.59 10.35
CA THR A 79 -10.26 -1.17 10.14
C THR A 79 -11.18 -2.37 10.12
N LYS A 80 -12.42 -2.15 10.54
CA LYS A 80 -13.48 -3.18 10.46
C LYS A 80 -14.38 -2.90 9.27
N GLU A 81 -14.79 -3.96 8.60
CA GLU A 81 -15.87 -3.87 7.63
C GLU A 81 -17.20 -3.69 8.35
N PHE A 82 -18.01 -2.76 7.86
CA PHE A 82 -19.40 -2.62 8.27
C PHE A 82 -20.30 -2.94 7.09
N VAL A 83 -21.40 -3.61 7.37
CA VAL A 83 -22.49 -3.75 6.41
C VAL A 83 -23.45 -2.61 6.69
N ASP A 84 -23.68 -1.71 5.72
CA ASP A 84 -24.66 -0.64 5.86
C ASP A 84 -26.09 -1.21 5.82
N GLN A 85 -27.09 -0.38 6.15
CA GLN A 85 -28.51 -0.80 6.16
C GLN A 85 -29.02 -1.27 4.78
N ALA A 86 -28.27 -1.00 3.71
CA ALA A 86 -28.55 -1.46 2.35
C ALA A 86 -27.78 -2.74 1.96
N GLY A 87 -27.12 -3.42 2.92
CA GLY A 87 -26.38 -4.66 2.70
C GLY A 87 -25.02 -4.45 2.00
N ARG A 88 -24.53 -3.20 1.86
CA ARG A 88 -23.26 -2.90 1.20
C ARG A 88 -22.13 -2.90 2.21
N ARG A 89 -21.05 -3.61 1.89
CA ARG A 89 -19.84 -3.58 2.70
C ARG A 89 -19.16 -2.21 2.59
N LYS A 90 -18.95 -1.56 3.72
CA LYS A 90 -18.19 -0.32 3.82
C LYS A 90 -17.03 -0.53 4.77
N VAL A 91 -15.86 -0.09 4.35
CA VAL A 91 -14.67 0.01 5.21
C VAL A 91 -14.65 1.43 5.77
N LYS A 92 -14.73 1.57 7.09
CA LYS A 92 -14.58 2.88 7.75
C LYS A 92 -13.16 2.99 8.26
N GLY A 93 -12.30 3.60 7.47
CA GLY A 93 -10.93 3.88 7.86
C GLY A 93 -10.37 4.90 6.89
N ASN A 94 -10.31 6.17 7.33
CA ASN A 94 -9.51 7.16 6.68
C ASN A 94 -8.23 7.36 7.50
N MET A 95 -7.15 7.75 6.84
CA MET A 95 -5.84 7.96 7.42
C MET A 95 -5.51 9.45 7.55
N ASP A 96 -6.49 10.33 7.44
CA ASP A 96 -6.30 11.78 7.34
C ASP A 96 -5.70 12.35 8.60
N ILE A 97 -6.12 11.82 9.76
CA ILE A 97 -5.60 12.27 11.06
C ILE A 97 -4.14 11.86 11.23
N GLU A 98 -3.81 10.60 10.94
CA GLU A 98 -2.45 10.08 11.02
C GLU A 98 -1.52 10.86 10.09
N LEU A 99 -1.95 11.07 8.83
CA LEU A 99 -1.21 11.87 7.85
C LEU A 99 -1.02 13.31 8.33
N ALA A 100 -2.08 13.93 8.85
CA ALA A 100 -2.02 15.32 9.33
C ALA A 100 -1.10 15.48 10.55
N VAL A 101 -1.12 14.53 11.48
CA VAL A 101 -0.24 14.54 12.66
C VAL A 101 1.22 14.43 12.24
N ASP A 102 1.57 13.43 11.42
CA ASP A 102 2.93 13.23 10.94
C ASP A 102 3.44 14.43 10.14
N ALA A 103 2.59 15.01 9.26
CA ALA A 103 2.94 16.19 8.50
C ALA A 103 3.25 17.40 9.38
N MET A 104 2.44 17.62 10.42
CA MET A 104 2.64 18.71 11.38
C MET A 104 3.87 18.50 12.26
N GLU A 105 4.18 17.23 12.61
CA GLU A 105 5.34 16.87 13.42
C GLU A 105 6.65 17.19 12.69
N ILE A 106 6.77 16.80 11.41
CA ILE A 106 8.01 16.99 10.66
C ILE A 106 8.09 18.32 9.90
N ALA A 107 7.03 19.13 9.89
CA ALA A 107 6.99 20.40 9.15
C ALA A 107 8.17 21.32 9.45
N SER A 108 8.72 21.29 10.68
CA SER A 108 9.89 22.09 11.05
C SER A 108 11.23 21.59 10.49
N THR A 109 11.24 20.37 9.92
CA THR A 109 12.48 19.72 9.45
C THR A 109 12.56 19.61 7.93
N ILE A 110 11.50 19.99 7.21
CA ILE A 110 11.39 19.94 5.76
C ILE A 110 11.20 21.34 5.17
N ASP A 111 11.59 21.49 3.92
CA ASP A 111 11.40 22.72 3.14
C ASP A 111 10.19 22.55 2.17
N HIS A 112 9.86 21.31 1.84
CA HIS A 112 8.85 20.99 0.84
C HIS A 112 8.06 19.74 1.19
N MET A 113 6.76 19.89 1.32
CA MET A 113 5.78 18.81 1.45
C MET A 113 5.19 18.46 0.09
N VAL A 114 5.17 17.19 -0.29
CA VAL A 114 4.46 16.69 -1.46
C VAL A 114 3.33 15.78 -1.01
N LEU A 115 2.10 16.23 -1.19
CA LEU A 115 0.89 15.51 -0.79
C LEU A 115 0.26 14.82 -2.00
N PHE A 116 0.20 13.49 -1.98
CA PHE A 116 -0.52 12.69 -2.97
C PHE A 116 -1.92 12.41 -2.45
N SER A 117 -2.80 13.36 -2.60
CA SER A 117 -4.24 13.25 -2.34
C SER A 117 -5.00 14.36 -3.05
N GLY A 118 -6.24 14.09 -3.40
CA GLY A 118 -7.17 15.09 -3.91
C GLY A 118 -8.25 15.48 -2.91
N ASP A 119 -8.18 14.95 -1.67
CA ASP A 119 -9.20 15.15 -0.67
C ASP A 119 -9.19 16.59 -0.11
N GLY A 120 -10.35 17.27 -0.20
CA GLY A 120 -10.54 18.63 0.28
C GLY A 120 -10.32 18.81 1.78
N ASP A 121 -10.48 17.73 2.56
CA ASP A 121 -10.28 17.76 4.02
C ASP A 121 -8.83 18.15 4.38
N PHE A 122 -7.87 17.89 3.49
CA PHE A 122 -6.48 18.32 3.67
C PHE A 122 -6.21 19.82 3.44
N ARG A 123 -7.19 20.61 2.97
CA ARG A 123 -6.98 22.05 2.77
C ARG A 123 -6.43 22.73 4.02
N SER A 124 -7.02 22.45 5.17
CA SER A 124 -6.60 23.06 6.45
C SER A 124 -5.21 22.63 6.87
N LEU A 125 -4.81 21.37 6.58
CA LEU A 125 -3.46 20.88 6.80
C LEU A 125 -2.45 21.64 5.93
N VAL A 126 -2.72 21.75 4.63
CA VAL A 126 -1.86 22.49 3.69
C VAL A 126 -1.64 23.92 4.16
N GLU A 127 -2.70 24.63 4.51
CA GLU A 127 -2.61 25.98 5.06
C GLU A 127 -1.76 26.04 6.34
N ALA A 128 -1.91 25.09 7.26
CA ALA A 128 -1.15 25.05 8.51
C ALA A 128 0.36 24.80 8.28
N VAL A 129 0.69 23.93 7.32
CA VAL A 129 2.07 23.62 6.92
C VAL A 129 2.72 24.82 6.23
N GLN A 130 1.99 25.49 5.33
CA GLN A 130 2.45 26.73 4.67
C GLN A 130 2.74 27.85 5.66
N ARG A 131 1.90 28.03 6.73
CA ARG A 131 2.18 29.00 7.80
C ARG A 131 3.47 28.73 8.57
N ARG A 132 4.05 27.54 8.46
CA ARG A 132 5.38 27.18 9.00
C ARG A 132 6.51 27.41 8.01
N GLY A 133 6.24 28.01 6.86
CA GLY A 133 7.23 28.30 5.83
C GLY A 133 7.57 27.14 4.91
N VAL A 134 6.80 26.05 4.95
CA VAL A 134 7.01 24.89 4.09
C VAL A 134 6.22 25.06 2.79
N ARG A 135 6.86 24.87 1.66
CA ARG A 135 6.19 24.83 0.36
C ARG A 135 5.39 23.52 0.21
N VAL A 136 4.19 23.59 -0.35
CA VAL A 136 3.33 22.43 -0.53
C VAL A 136 2.99 22.22 -1.99
N THR A 137 3.33 21.02 -2.50
CA THR A 137 2.85 20.51 -3.78
C THR A 137 1.75 19.48 -3.54
N VAL A 138 0.59 19.68 -4.16
CA VAL A 138 -0.49 18.69 -4.20
C VAL A 138 -0.42 17.94 -5.53
N VAL A 139 -0.39 16.60 -5.45
CA VAL A 139 -0.37 15.69 -6.61
C VAL A 139 -1.69 14.95 -6.68
N SER A 140 -2.45 15.18 -7.73
CA SER A 140 -3.71 14.51 -8.04
C SER A 140 -4.01 14.71 -9.53
N THR A 141 -5.27 14.66 -9.98
CA THR A 141 -5.59 14.89 -11.39
C THR A 141 -6.88 15.69 -11.61
N ILE A 142 -6.86 16.49 -12.65
CA ILE A 142 -8.04 17.13 -13.23
C ILE A 142 -8.43 16.50 -14.58
N SER A 143 -7.68 15.50 -15.03
CA SER A 143 -7.86 14.86 -16.34
C SER A 143 -8.94 13.77 -16.33
N THR A 144 -9.64 13.57 -15.20
CA THR A 144 -10.80 12.67 -15.06
C THR A 144 -12.11 13.43 -14.96
N GLN A 145 -13.25 12.73 -15.16
CA GLN A 145 -14.59 13.29 -14.98
C GLN A 145 -15.37 12.43 -13.98
N PRO A 146 -15.66 12.94 -12.75
CA PRO A 146 -15.24 14.23 -12.22
C PRO A 146 -13.72 14.28 -11.93
N PRO A 147 -13.15 15.49 -11.73
CA PRO A 147 -11.78 15.64 -11.24
C PRO A 147 -11.56 14.91 -9.92
N MET A 148 -10.35 14.35 -9.72
CA MET A 148 -10.01 13.62 -8.48
C MET A 148 -9.42 14.54 -7.41
N VAL A 149 -9.43 15.85 -7.62
CA VAL A 149 -8.98 16.85 -6.66
C VAL A 149 -10.10 17.84 -6.36
N ALA A 150 -10.31 18.12 -5.07
CA ALA A 150 -11.20 19.18 -4.64
C ALA A 150 -10.61 20.55 -5.01
N ASP A 151 -11.47 21.44 -5.49
CA ASP A 151 -11.06 22.77 -5.99
C ASP A 151 -10.42 23.63 -4.89
N GLU A 152 -10.93 23.56 -3.66
CA GLU A 152 -10.37 24.24 -2.51
C GLU A 152 -8.96 23.76 -2.12
N LEU A 153 -8.68 22.46 -2.23
CA LEU A 153 -7.35 21.92 -1.99
C LEU A 153 -6.37 22.35 -3.08
N ARG A 154 -6.80 22.27 -4.34
CA ARG A 154 -6.01 22.69 -5.48
C ARG A 154 -5.62 24.17 -5.41
N ARG A 155 -6.55 25.03 -5.00
CA ARG A 155 -6.29 26.48 -4.83
C ARG A 155 -5.39 26.81 -3.66
N GLN A 156 -5.42 25.99 -2.61
CA GLN A 156 -4.58 26.20 -1.44
C GLN A 156 -3.12 25.81 -1.70
N ALA A 157 -2.84 24.85 -2.56
CA ALA A 157 -1.50 24.39 -2.85
C ALA A 157 -0.62 25.49 -3.46
N ASP A 158 0.66 25.55 -3.09
CA ASP A 158 1.64 26.41 -3.77
C ASP A 158 1.89 25.92 -5.20
N ILE A 159 1.87 24.60 -5.38
CA ILE A 159 2.03 23.94 -6.69
C ILE A 159 0.98 22.82 -6.78
N PHE A 160 0.23 22.82 -7.88
CA PHE A 160 -0.55 21.66 -8.27
C PHE A 160 0.17 20.93 -9.39
N LEU A 161 0.43 19.64 -9.18
CA LEU A 161 1.08 18.77 -10.16
C LEU A 161 0.08 17.69 -10.59
N ASP A 162 -0.35 17.74 -11.85
CA ASP A 162 -1.21 16.66 -12.38
C ASP A 162 -0.38 15.37 -12.50
N ILE A 163 -0.87 14.28 -11.91
CA ILE A 163 -0.15 13.00 -11.91
C ILE A 163 0.06 12.45 -13.32
N VAL A 164 -0.73 12.88 -14.30
CA VAL A 164 -0.53 12.55 -15.73
C VAL A 164 0.83 13.02 -16.23
N GLU A 165 1.34 14.15 -15.73
CA GLU A 165 2.69 14.64 -16.07
C GLU A 165 3.81 13.75 -15.53
N LEU A 166 3.51 12.98 -14.48
CA LEU A 166 4.43 12.02 -13.89
C LEU A 166 4.32 10.62 -14.49
N GLN A 167 3.27 10.32 -15.25
CA GLN A 167 2.95 8.97 -15.72
C GLN A 167 4.13 8.28 -16.42
N SER A 168 4.84 8.98 -17.31
CA SER A 168 6.00 8.43 -18.01
C SER A 168 7.19 8.13 -17.10
N LYS A 169 7.27 8.79 -15.94
CA LYS A 169 8.36 8.68 -14.97
C LYS A 169 8.07 7.65 -13.89
N ILE A 170 6.83 7.61 -13.39
CA ILE A 170 6.43 6.77 -12.25
C ILE A 170 5.50 5.62 -12.63
N GLY A 171 5.02 5.57 -13.86
CA GLY A 171 4.18 4.47 -14.36
C GLY A 171 4.97 3.18 -14.53
N ARG A 172 4.33 2.05 -14.23
CA ARG A 172 4.88 0.73 -14.53
C ARG A 172 4.79 0.48 -16.03
N ASP A 173 5.86 -0.04 -16.62
CA ASP A 173 5.87 -0.40 -18.03
C ASP A 173 4.87 -1.54 -18.30
N PRO A 174 3.93 -1.38 -19.26
CA PRO A 174 3.03 -2.46 -19.64
C PRO A 174 3.75 -3.73 -20.10
N ALA A 175 4.95 -3.61 -20.68
CA ALA A 175 5.76 -4.75 -21.08
C ALA A 175 6.28 -5.57 -19.88
N GLU A 176 6.49 -4.97 -18.73
CA GLU A 176 6.88 -5.66 -17.49
C GLU A 176 5.71 -6.50 -16.90
N ARG A 177 4.46 -6.24 -17.29
CA ARG A 177 3.29 -7.06 -16.92
C ARG A 177 3.30 -8.42 -17.61
N VAL A 178 3.75 -8.47 -18.87
CA VAL A 178 3.76 -9.69 -19.70
C VAL A 178 4.87 -10.66 -19.25
N ALA A 179 5.94 -10.16 -18.65
CA ALA A 179 7.08 -10.96 -18.19
C ALA A 179 6.84 -11.74 -16.87
N ARG A 180 5.71 -11.51 -16.19
CA ARG A 180 5.25 -12.38 -15.09
C ARG A 180 4.34 -13.46 -15.65
N GLU A 181 4.93 -14.45 -16.33
CA GLU A 181 4.25 -15.70 -16.58
C GLU A 181 3.64 -16.27 -15.30
N PRO A 182 2.45 -16.91 -15.38
CA PRO A 182 1.91 -17.63 -14.23
C PRO A 182 2.99 -18.59 -13.75
N ARG A 183 3.42 -18.45 -12.49
CA ARG A 183 4.24 -19.49 -11.88
C ARG A 183 3.46 -20.76 -12.04
N GLU A 184 3.99 -21.71 -12.83
CA GLU A 184 3.48 -23.07 -12.86
C GLU A 184 3.20 -23.52 -11.42
N PRO A 185 2.08 -24.23 -11.17
CA PRO A 185 1.82 -24.78 -9.85
C PRO A 185 3.07 -25.57 -9.47
N ARG A 186 3.74 -25.17 -8.39
CA ARG A 186 4.91 -25.86 -7.86
C ARG A 186 4.55 -27.33 -7.77
N GLY A 187 5.13 -28.12 -8.69
CA GLY A 187 5.11 -29.57 -8.59
C GLY A 187 5.46 -30.00 -7.18
N GLU A 188 4.86 -31.08 -6.76
CA GLU A 188 4.95 -31.71 -5.45
C GLU A 188 6.30 -31.45 -4.78
N ARG A 189 6.26 -30.83 -3.60
CA ARG A 189 7.46 -30.62 -2.80
C ARG A 189 8.06 -31.98 -2.49
N HIS A 190 9.12 -32.32 -3.16
CA HIS A 190 9.94 -33.48 -2.77
C HIS A 190 10.36 -33.25 -1.31
N THR A 191 9.76 -34.00 -0.42
CA THR A 191 10.15 -34.02 0.99
C THR A 191 11.58 -34.54 1.04
N PRO A 192 12.55 -33.80 1.57
CA PRO A 192 13.92 -34.26 1.67
C PRO A 192 13.98 -35.62 2.36
N GLN A 193 14.81 -36.52 1.87
CA GLN A 193 14.90 -37.91 2.31
C GLN A 193 15.14 -38.09 3.82
N PHE A 194 15.76 -37.11 4.49
CA PHE A 194 16.00 -37.11 5.94
C PHE A 194 14.76 -36.85 6.80
N LEU A 195 13.64 -36.43 6.19
CA LEU A 195 12.35 -36.23 6.90
C LEU A 195 11.38 -37.40 6.69
N GLN A 196 11.77 -38.43 5.92
CA GLN A 196 10.97 -39.63 5.78
C GLN A 196 11.21 -40.52 7.01
N ARG A 197 10.21 -40.63 7.89
CA ARG A 197 10.23 -41.59 8.98
C ARG A 197 10.32 -43.01 8.40
N PRO A 198 11.23 -43.87 8.87
CA PRO A 198 11.25 -45.27 8.47
C PRO A 198 9.91 -45.93 8.83
N ALA A 199 9.35 -46.69 7.88
CA ALA A 199 8.11 -47.41 8.09
C ALA A 199 8.32 -48.44 9.24
N ALA A 200 7.41 -48.47 10.20
CA ALA A 200 7.41 -49.44 11.25
C ALA A 200 7.23 -50.86 10.66
N PRO A 201 7.97 -51.88 11.17
CA PRO A 201 7.86 -53.26 10.65
C PRO A 201 6.46 -53.79 10.97
N GLN A 202 5.81 -54.31 9.89
CA GLN A 202 4.55 -55.05 10.01
C GLN A 202 4.81 -56.33 10.79
N ARG A 203 4.18 -56.49 11.93
CA ARG A 203 4.13 -57.80 12.65
C ARG A 203 3.26 -58.75 11.81
N ALA A 204 3.92 -59.83 11.35
CA ALA A 204 3.27 -61.00 10.75
C ALA A 204 2.30 -61.64 11.75
N GLY A 205 1.13 -61.95 11.24
CA GLY A 205 0.10 -62.69 11.99
C GLY A 205 0.52 -64.10 12.25
N ALA A 206 0.11 -64.62 13.35
CA ALA A 206 -0.13 -66.01 13.66
C ALA A 206 -1.51 -65.99 14.34
N GLY A 207 -2.44 -66.57 13.84
CA GLY A 207 -2.95 -67.84 13.51
C GLY A 207 -3.67 -68.51 14.69
N ALA A 208 -4.95 -68.76 14.41
CA ALA A 208 -5.73 -69.95 14.88
C ALA A 208 -6.30 -69.95 16.26
N ALA A 209 -7.52 -70.12 16.26
CA ALA A 209 -8.38 -71.20 16.68
C ALA A 209 -9.21 -70.95 17.97
N ASP A 210 -10.43 -71.12 17.72
CA ASP A 210 -11.47 -71.98 18.35
C ASP A 210 -12.11 -71.56 19.68
N ASP A 211 -13.38 -71.55 19.51
CA ASP A 211 -14.44 -72.22 20.25
C ASP A 211 -15.01 -71.61 21.56
N ASP A 212 -16.30 -71.73 21.51
CA ASP A 212 -17.30 -72.00 22.53
C ASP A 212 -18.00 -70.86 23.26
N ASP A 213 -19.25 -70.77 22.87
CA ASP A 213 -20.48 -70.91 23.65
C ASP A 213 -20.47 -70.40 25.11
N PHE A 214 -21.42 -69.58 25.43
CA PHE A 214 -22.50 -69.85 26.38
C PHE A 214 -23.28 -68.58 26.71
N ASP A 215 -24.62 -68.77 26.54
CA ASP A 215 -25.76 -68.10 27.17
C ASP A 215 -25.52 -67.36 28.52
N ASP A 216 -26.12 -66.20 28.66
CA ASP A 216 -27.29 -65.81 29.44
C ASP A 216 -27.61 -64.35 29.26
#